data_744882135206ad939b34f13633e98455
#
_entry.id   744882135206ad939b34f13633e98455
#
_cell.length_a   1.000
_cell.length_b   1.000
_cell.length_c   1.000
_cell.angle_alpha   90.00
_cell.angle_beta   90.00
_cell.angle_gamma   90.00
#
_symmetry.space_group_name_H-M   'P 1'
#
loop_
_entity.id
_entity.type
_entity.pdbx_description
1 polymer ?
#
loop_
_entity_poly.entity_id
_entity_poly.type
_entity_poly.pdbx_seq_one_letter_code
_entity_poly.pdbx_strand_id
1 'polypeptide(L)'
;APVKQALLDAHIGKDVYGSYEDGILQPFFSIVAKNADENEKEKFLSIIRGTLKDIVKNGMDRKAIEAGINYFEFRFREADFSSFPKGLMYGIDVFDSWLYDENKPFAYLQQLAIYDELKKLAKEGYFENLIQTYLLDNTHASIVTLIPKTGLAAENDAKTAEKLQKYKESLSKEEI
;
A
#
# COMPACT_ATOMS: atom_id res chain seq x y z
N ALA A 1 -0.20 -1.64 14.92
CA ALA A 1 0.90 -0.87 14.33
C ALA A 1 0.96 0.51 15.01
N PRO A 2 2.15 1.01 15.43
CA PRO A 2 2.27 2.26 16.22
C PRO A 2 1.61 3.48 15.56
N VAL A 3 1.85 3.71 14.27
CA VAL A 3 1.28 4.84 13.53
C VAL A 3 -0.26 4.76 13.48
N LYS A 4 -0.82 3.56 13.20
CA LYS A 4 -2.27 3.36 13.21
C LYS A 4 -2.85 3.72 14.59
N GLN A 5 -2.24 3.23 15.67
CA GLN A 5 -2.70 3.48 17.03
C GLN A 5 -2.63 4.98 17.37
N ALA A 6 -1.50 5.63 17.08
CA ALA A 6 -1.33 7.05 17.37
C ALA A 6 -2.37 7.94 16.65
N LEU A 7 -2.71 7.60 15.39
CA LEU A 7 -3.75 8.33 14.64
C LEU A 7 -5.14 8.08 15.22
N LEU A 8 -5.48 6.85 15.60
CA LEU A 8 -6.77 6.52 16.22
C LEU A 8 -6.93 7.17 17.60
N ASP A 9 -5.88 7.15 18.42
CA ASP A 9 -5.87 7.79 19.74
C ASP A 9 -6.04 9.33 19.64
N ALA A 10 -5.52 9.92 18.57
CA ALA A 10 -5.72 11.34 18.26
C ALA A 10 -7.04 11.65 17.57
N HIS A 11 -7.91 10.64 17.38
CA HIS A 11 -9.20 10.72 16.68
C HIS A 11 -9.10 11.18 15.22
N ILE A 12 -7.98 10.92 14.54
CA ILE A 12 -7.80 11.20 13.12
C ILE A 12 -8.44 10.07 12.30
N GLY A 13 -9.60 10.38 11.75
CA GLY A 13 -10.37 9.41 10.99
C GLY A 13 -11.06 8.33 11.84
N LYS A 14 -11.91 7.56 11.22
CA LYS A 14 -12.62 6.42 11.83
C LYS A 14 -11.91 5.09 11.61
N ASP A 15 -11.08 5.00 10.58
CA ASP A 15 -10.21 3.86 10.31
C ASP A 15 -8.92 4.33 9.65
N VAL A 16 -7.83 3.61 9.95
CA VAL A 16 -6.50 3.89 9.42
C VAL A 16 -5.89 2.60 8.92
N TYR A 17 -5.36 2.62 7.71
CA TYR A 17 -4.60 1.51 7.15
C TYR A 17 -3.39 2.02 6.36
N GLY A 18 -2.43 1.14 6.14
CA GLY A 18 -1.30 1.39 5.26
C GLY A 18 -1.15 0.25 4.27
N SER A 19 -0.60 0.56 3.11
CA SER A 19 -0.23 -0.43 2.10
C SER A 19 1.15 -0.13 1.53
N TYR A 20 1.77 -1.16 1.01
CA TYR A 20 2.98 -1.07 0.21
C TYR A 20 2.68 -1.71 -1.15
N GLU A 21 2.82 -0.92 -2.19
CA GLU A 21 2.56 -1.33 -3.57
C GLU A 21 3.89 -1.58 -4.25
N ASP A 22 4.26 -2.83 -4.44
CA ASP A 22 5.54 -3.29 -4.99
C ASP A 22 5.44 -3.89 -6.41
N GLY A 23 4.24 -4.21 -6.89
CA GLY A 23 3.99 -4.74 -8.24
C GLY A 23 4.09 -3.68 -9.37
N ILE A 24 4.78 -2.57 -9.15
CA ILE A 24 4.96 -1.48 -10.11
C ILE A 24 6.41 -1.02 -10.17
N LEU A 25 6.79 -0.32 -11.26
CA LEU A 25 8.17 0.12 -11.49
C LEU A 25 8.74 0.99 -10.35
N GLN A 26 7.93 1.86 -9.77
CA GLN A 26 8.32 2.68 -8.63
C GLN A 26 7.41 2.35 -7.44
N PRO A 27 7.82 1.45 -6.55
CA PRO A 27 7.04 1.09 -5.38
C PRO A 27 6.75 2.29 -4.49
N PHE A 28 5.59 2.29 -3.84
CA PHE A 28 5.26 3.33 -2.88
C PHE A 28 4.60 2.78 -1.62
N PHE A 29 4.81 3.49 -0.52
CA PHE A 29 4.15 3.24 0.75
C PHE A 29 3.07 4.28 0.99
N SER A 30 1.89 3.86 1.42
CA SER A 30 0.77 4.76 1.71
C SER A 30 0.24 4.59 3.13
N ILE A 31 -0.26 5.69 3.70
CA ILE A 31 -1.03 5.70 4.94
C ILE A 31 -2.33 6.45 4.64
N VAL A 32 -3.45 5.81 4.92
CA VAL A 32 -4.78 6.34 4.63
C VAL A 32 -5.60 6.43 5.91
N ALA A 33 -6.13 7.62 6.20
CA ALA A 33 -7.16 7.83 7.21
C ALA A 33 -8.51 8.02 6.52
N LYS A 34 -9.47 7.14 6.82
CA LYS A 34 -10.85 7.23 6.31
C LYS A 34 -11.73 8.04 7.23
N ASN A 35 -12.62 8.84 6.64
CA ASN A 35 -13.57 9.68 7.37
C ASN A 35 -12.86 10.61 8.38
N ALA A 36 -11.73 11.21 7.95
CA ALA A 36 -11.02 12.25 8.65
C ALA A 36 -11.59 13.62 8.24
N ASP A 37 -11.43 14.63 9.10
CA ASP A 37 -11.74 16.02 8.77
C ASP A 37 -10.62 16.60 7.89
N GLU A 38 -11.00 17.34 6.83
CA GLU A 38 -10.03 17.97 5.93
C GLU A 38 -9.11 18.99 6.63
N ASN A 39 -9.57 19.59 7.72
CA ASN A 39 -8.80 20.55 8.51
C ASN A 39 -7.72 19.88 9.38
N GLU A 40 -7.74 18.55 9.52
CA GLU A 40 -6.78 17.80 10.33
C GLU A 40 -5.54 17.32 9.56
N LYS A 41 -5.37 17.74 8.31
CA LYS A 41 -4.24 17.34 7.45
C LYS A 41 -2.88 17.55 8.11
N GLU A 42 -2.63 18.73 8.69
CA GLU A 42 -1.36 19.04 9.34
C GLU A 42 -1.14 18.19 10.61
N LYS A 43 -2.20 17.96 11.38
CA LYS A 43 -2.17 17.10 12.56
C LYS A 43 -1.89 15.64 12.17
N PHE A 44 -2.53 15.14 11.10
CA PHE A 44 -2.28 13.81 10.53
C PHE A 44 -0.79 13.62 10.21
N LEU A 45 -0.19 14.56 9.47
CA LEU A 45 1.22 14.50 9.09
C LEU A 45 2.16 14.58 10.30
N SER A 46 1.84 15.47 11.23
CA SER A 46 2.64 15.66 12.46
C SER A 46 2.69 14.40 13.30
N ILE A 47 1.56 13.72 13.47
CA ILE A 47 1.47 12.46 14.21
C ILE A 47 2.28 11.36 13.52
N ILE A 48 2.14 11.19 12.19
CA ILE A 48 2.92 10.19 11.46
C ILE A 48 4.41 10.44 11.63
N ARG A 49 4.88 11.65 11.35
CA ARG A 49 6.29 12.01 11.45
C ARG A 49 6.82 11.89 12.88
N GLY A 50 6.05 12.33 13.87
CA GLY A 50 6.40 12.19 15.28
C GLY A 50 6.57 10.73 15.68
N THR A 51 5.57 9.89 15.37
CA THR A 51 5.62 8.45 15.68
C THR A 51 6.78 7.75 15.00
N LEU A 52 7.04 8.04 13.72
CA LEU A 52 8.18 7.44 12.99
C LEU A 52 9.52 7.85 13.59
N LYS A 53 9.70 9.12 13.97
CA LYS A 53 10.90 9.61 14.68
C LYS A 53 11.09 8.93 16.02
N ASP A 54 10.02 8.74 16.77
CA ASP A 54 10.07 8.05 18.06
C ASP A 54 10.47 6.58 17.89
N ILE A 55 9.97 5.90 16.85
CA ILE A 55 10.36 4.54 16.51
C ILE A 55 11.86 4.45 16.19
N VAL A 56 12.36 5.36 15.35
CA VAL A 56 13.79 5.38 14.98
C VAL A 56 14.67 5.64 16.20
N LYS A 57 14.25 6.56 17.07
CA LYS A 57 15.00 6.94 18.28
C LYS A 57 15.03 5.85 19.35
N ASN A 58 13.88 5.22 19.59
CA ASN A 58 13.68 4.31 20.73
C ASN A 58 13.77 2.83 20.34
N GLY A 59 13.82 2.53 19.03
CA GLY A 59 13.79 1.18 18.48
C GLY A 59 12.37 0.63 18.33
N MET A 60 12.26 -0.40 17.51
CA MET A 60 11.01 -1.14 17.30
C MET A 60 10.91 -2.31 18.33
N ASP A 61 9.69 -2.75 18.60
CA ASP A 61 9.46 -3.99 19.36
C ASP A 61 9.99 -5.19 18.56
N ARG A 62 11.10 -5.74 19.03
CA ARG A 62 11.79 -6.87 18.40
C ARG A 62 10.92 -8.12 18.29
N LYS A 63 10.08 -8.39 19.29
CA LYS A 63 9.16 -9.53 19.25
C LYS A 63 8.08 -9.34 18.21
N ALA A 64 7.56 -8.12 18.05
CA ALA A 64 6.58 -7.80 17.05
C ALA A 64 7.17 -7.90 15.62
N ILE A 65 8.41 -7.47 15.40
CA ILE A 65 9.11 -7.64 14.11
C ILE A 65 9.29 -9.13 13.80
N GLU A 66 9.82 -9.91 14.74
CA GLU A 66 10.05 -11.35 14.55
C GLU A 66 8.74 -12.08 14.27
N ALA A 67 7.68 -11.76 14.98
CA ALA A 67 6.35 -12.32 14.74
C ALA A 67 5.83 -11.96 13.34
N GLY A 68 6.06 -10.73 12.89
CA GLY A 68 5.71 -10.29 11.53
C GLY A 68 6.47 -11.06 10.46
N ILE A 69 7.79 -11.20 10.60
CA ILE A 69 8.63 -11.97 9.65
C ILE A 69 8.17 -13.42 9.60
N ASN A 70 7.95 -14.07 10.75
CA ASN A 70 7.48 -15.44 10.81
C ASN A 70 6.10 -15.63 10.18
N TYR A 71 5.19 -14.67 10.37
CA TYR A 71 3.87 -14.68 9.76
C TYR A 71 3.95 -14.66 8.22
N PHE A 72 4.75 -13.75 7.66
CA PHE A 72 4.91 -13.67 6.20
C PHE A 72 5.66 -14.86 5.63
N GLU A 73 6.70 -15.36 6.31
CA GLU A 73 7.39 -16.58 5.91
C GLU A 73 6.44 -17.78 5.88
N PHE A 74 5.60 -17.94 6.92
CA PHE A 74 4.62 -19.01 6.99
C PHE A 74 3.63 -18.94 5.81
N ARG A 75 3.06 -17.75 5.58
CA ARG A 75 2.14 -17.56 4.44
C ARG A 75 2.80 -17.87 3.10
N PHE A 76 4.04 -17.46 2.92
CA PHE A 76 4.79 -17.75 1.70
C PHE A 76 5.01 -19.26 1.52
N ARG A 77 5.41 -19.99 2.56
CA ARG A 77 5.64 -21.44 2.53
C ARG A 77 4.36 -22.23 2.25
N GLU A 78 3.25 -21.83 2.85
CA GLU A 78 1.95 -22.49 2.68
C GLU A 78 1.26 -22.12 1.36
N ALA A 79 1.77 -21.13 0.64
CA ALA A 79 1.09 -20.51 -0.51
C ALA A 79 -0.36 -20.13 -0.15
N ASP A 80 -0.48 -19.40 0.98
CA ASP A 80 -1.77 -18.95 1.49
C ASP A 80 -2.25 -17.69 0.76
N PHE A 81 -2.94 -17.92 -0.34
CA PHE A 81 -3.59 -16.88 -1.13
C PHE A 81 -5.09 -16.74 -0.83
N SER A 82 -5.53 -17.23 0.34
CA SER A 82 -6.93 -17.21 0.73
C SER A 82 -7.82 -17.93 -0.30
N SER A 83 -8.81 -17.25 -0.88
CA SER A 83 -9.74 -17.83 -1.86
C SER A 83 -9.24 -17.81 -3.31
N PHE A 84 -8.08 -17.22 -3.58
CA PHE A 84 -7.57 -17.10 -4.94
C PHE A 84 -6.86 -18.38 -5.40
N PRO A 85 -7.01 -18.79 -6.68
CA PRO A 85 -6.30 -19.93 -7.22
C PRO A 85 -4.79 -19.73 -7.16
N LYS A 86 -4.06 -20.72 -6.61
CA LYS A 86 -2.59 -20.63 -6.44
C LYS A 86 -1.86 -20.34 -7.75
N GLY A 87 -2.25 -20.99 -8.86
CA GLY A 87 -1.62 -20.77 -10.16
C GLY A 87 -1.78 -19.35 -10.68
N LEU A 88 -2.94 -18.71 -10.43
CA LEU A 88 -3.16 -17.32 -10.78
C LEU A 88 -2.24 -16.40 -9.99
N MET A 89 -2.14 -16.61 -8.67
CA MET A 89 -1.31 -15.77 -7.80
C MET A 89 0.17 -15.90 -8.14
N TYR A 90 0.67 -17.12 -8.33
CA TYR A 90 2.04 -17.32 -8.81
C TYR A 90 2.30 -16.68 -10.18
N GLY A 91 1.30 -16.70 -11.08
CA GLY A 91 1.40 -16.00 -12.36
C GLY A 91 1.55 -14.50 -12.21
N ILE A 92 0.79 -13.89 -11.29
CA ILE A 92 0.91 -12.45 -10.95
C ILE A 92 2.29 -12.17 -10.37
N ASP A 93 2.75 -12.93 -9.38
CA ASP A 93 4.06 -12.78 -8.75
C ASP A 93 5.22 -12.85 -9.78
N VAL A 94 5.09 -13.71 -10.79
CA VAL A 94 6.06 -13.79 -11.90
C VAL A 94 6.06 -12.49 -12.70
N PHE A 95 4.88 -11.92 -13.00
CA PHE A 95 4.81 -10.67 -13.75
C PHE A 95 5.35 -9.47 -12.97
N ASP A 96 5.24 -9.45 -11.66
CA ASP A 96 5.76 -8.37 -10.81
C ASP A 96 7.28 -8.16 -10.94
N SER A 97 8.02 -9.20 -11.32
CA SER A 97 9.44 -9.08 -11.64
C SER A 97 9.72 -9.09 -13.14
N TRP A 98 9.08 -9.99 -13.89
CA TRP A 98 9.38 -10.20 -15.30
C TRP A 98 9.08 -8.99 -16.19
N LEU A 99 8.06 -8.23 -15.90
CA LEU A 99 7.72 -7.01 -16.64
C LEU A 99 8.82 -5.93 -16.59
N TYR A 100 9.68 -5.97 -15.58
CA TYR A 100 10.74 -4.97 -15.35
C TYR A 100 12.16 -5.50 -15.56
N ASP A 101 12.36 -6.81 -15.45
CA ASP A 101 13.65 -7.49 -15.71
C ASP A 101 13.41 -8.88 -16.27
N GLU A 102 13.58 -9.01 -17.60
CA GLU A 102 13.37 -10.27 -18.31
C GLU A 102 14.31 -11.40 -17.86
N ASN A 103 15.44 -11.06 -17.23
CA ASN A 103 16.40 -12.04 -16.71
C ASN A 103 16.02 -12.57 -15.32
N LYS A 104 15.00 -12.02 -14.68
CA LYS A 104 14.58 -12.38 -13.32
C LYS A 104 13.09 -12.71 -13.18
N PRO A 105 12.54 -13.57 -14.06
CA PRO A 105 11.09 -13.83 -14.04
C PRO A 105 10.59 -14.48 -12.74
N PHE A 106 11.46 -15.17 -12.00
CA PHE A 106 11.08 -15.91 -10.79
C PHE A 106 11.61 -15.29 -9.49
N ALA A 107 12.04 -14.03 -9.51
CA ALA A 107 12.62 -13.38 -8.33
C ALA A 107 11.64 -13.37 -7.14
N TYR A 108 10.38 -13.09 -7.38
CA TYR A 108 9.34 -13.06 -6.32
C TYR A 108 8.95 -14.46 -5.81
N LEU A 109 9.26 -15.52 -6.55
CA LEU A 109 9.03 -16.90 -6.10
C LEU A 109 10.20 -17.48 -5.30
N GLN A 110 11.34 -16.79 -5.23
CA GLN A 110 12.59 -17.28 -4.62
C GLN A 110 12.95 -16.51 -3.35
N GLN A 111 11.97 -16.22 -2.49
CA GLN A 111 12.14 -15.31 -1.36
C GLN A 111 12.51 -15.99 -0.02
N LEU A 112 12.57 -17.32 0.06
CA LEU A 112 12.78 -18.01 1.35
C LEU A 112 14.06 -17.59 2.07
N ALA A 113 15.17 -17.43 1.34
CA ALA A 113 16.44 -17.00 1.93
C ALA A 113 16.37 -15.58 2.53
N ILE A 114 15.50 -14.73 2.00
CA ILE A 114 15.32 -13.34 2.46
C ILE A 114 14.76 -13.31 3.90
N TYR A 115 13.87 -14.23 4.25
CA TYR A 115 13.31 -14.28 5.61
C TYR A 115 14.36 -14.59 6.67
N ASP A 116 15.31 -15.49 6.37
CA ASP A 116 16.41 -15.81 7.28
C ASP A 116 17.36 -14.62 7.45
N GLU A 117 17.60 -13.87 6.37
CA GLU A 117 18.39 -12.64 6.39
C GLU A 117 17.68 -11.54 7.18
N LEU A 118 16.39 -11.32 6.94
CA LEU A 118 15.58 -10.33 7.66
C LEU A 118 15.56 -10.59 9.19
N LYS A 119 15.53 -11.85 9.62
CA LYS A 119 15.63 -12.21 11.05
C LYS A 119 16.96 -11.80 11.69
N LYS A 120 18.05 -11.82 10.91
CA LYS A 120 19.37 -11.33 11.37
C LYS A 120 19.39 -9.81 11.40
N LEU A 121 19.04 -9.18 10.29
CA LEU A 121 19.02 -7.74 10.12
C LEU A 121 18.07 -7.03 11.10
N ALA A 122 16.98 -7.67 11.48
CA ALA A 122 16.05 -7.15 12.49
C ALA A 122 16.73 -6.90 13.85
N LYS A 123 17.82 -7.60 14.16
CA LYS A 123 18.58 -7.42 15.41
C LYS A 123 19.56 -6.25 15.34
N GLU A 124 19.86 -5.75 14.16
CA GLU A 124 20.87 -4.75 13.86
C GLU A 124 20.33 -3.35 13.60
N GLY A 125 19.01 -3.13 13.80
CA GLY A 125 18.37 -1.83 13.55
C GLY A 125 18.05 -1.56 12.07
N TYR A 126 18.00 -2.59 11.25
CA TYR A 126 17.72 -2.47 9.82
C TYR A 126 16.38 -1.79 9.52
N PHE A 127 15.32 -2.17 10.24
CA PHE A 127 13.98 -1.61 10.01
C PHE A 127 13.90 -0.14 10.44
N GLU A 128 14.57 0.23 11.52
CA GLU A 128 14.69 1.63 11.93
C GLU A 128 15.42 2.46 10.87
N ASN A 129 16.48 1.90 10.28
CA ASN A 129 17.21 2.57 9.19
C ASN A 129 16.36 2.71 7.92
N LEU A 130 15.55 1.71 7.58
CA LEU A 130 14.58 1.82 6.46
C LEU A 130 13.58 2.97 6.70
N ILE A 131 13.02 3.07 7.91
CA ILE A 131 12.10 4.16 8.27
C ILE A 131 12.82 5.51 8.14
N GLN A 132 14.03 5.64 8.65
CA GLN A 132 14.80 6.88 8.54
C GLN A 132 15.02 7.26 7.09
N THR A 133 15.58 6.33 6.30
CA THR A 133 16.01 6.61 4.92
C THR A 133 14.83 6.85 3.98
N TYR A 134 13.82 5.99 4.02
CA TYR A 134 12.76 5.98 3.01
C TYR A 134 11.48 6.73 3.41
N LEU A 135 11.24 6.96 4.70
CA LEU A 135 10.03 7.64 5.16
C LEU A 135 10.30 9.01 5.80
N LEU A 136 11.43 9.20 6.51
CA LEU A 136 11.72 10.47 7.17
C LEU A 136 12.59 11.40 6.33
N ASP A 137 13.65 10.88 5.73
CA ASP A 137 14.60 11.66 4.93
C ASP A 137 14.16 11.80 3.47
N ASN A 138 13.28 10.93 3.01
CA ASN A 138 12.73 10.99 1.65
C ASN A 138 11.77 12.17 1.51
N THR A 139 12.09 13.06 0.57
CA THR A 139 11.26 14.24 0.25
C THR A 139 10.22 13.95 -0.84
N HIS A 140 10.31 12.80 -1.51
CA HIS A 140 9.36 12.38 -2.53
C HIS A 140 8.09 11.84 -1.87
N ALA A 141 7.19 12.72 -1.52
CA ALA A 141 5.91 12.40 -0.88
C ALA A 141 4.79 13.28 -1.42
N SER A 142 3.60 12.73 -1.51
CA SER A 142 2.39 13.47 -1.87
C SER A 142 1.29 13.24 -0.84
N ILE A 143 0.39 14.22 -0.72
CA ILE A 143 -0.77 14.13 0.15
C ILE A 143 -1.99 14.40 -0.70
N VAL A 144 -2.91 13.44 -0.69
CA VAL A 144 -4.17 13.53 -1.43
C VAL A 144 -5.33 13.56 -0.43
N THR A 145 -6.18 14.57 -0.54
CA THR A 145 -7.41 14.67 0.24
C THR A 145 -8.59 14.45 -0.70
N LEU A 146 -9.38 13.42 -0.45
CA LEU A 146 -10.61 13.13 -1.18
C LEU A 146 -11.80 13.69 -0.40
N ILE A 147 -12.45 14.69 -0.99
CA ILE A 147 -13.64 15.34 -0.39
C ILE A 147 -14.88 14.80 -1.08
N PRO A 148 -15.89 14.31 -0.35
CA PRO A 148 -17.12 13.82 -0.94
C PRO A 148 -17.92 14.96 -1.58
N LYS A 149 -18.41 14.74 -2.81
CA LYS A 149 -19.32 15.66 -3.51
C LYS A 149 -20.68 15.00 -3.67
N THR A 150 -21.68 15.52 -3.00
CA THR A 150 -23.07 15.04 -3.13
C THR A 150 -23.54 15.16 -4.59
N GLY A 151 -24.14 14.11 -5.11
CA GLY A 151 -24.66 14.08 -6.48
C GLY A 151 -23.64 13.81 -7.58
N LEU A 152 -22.34 13.67 -7.26
CA LEU A 152 -21.29 13.43 -8.27
C LEU A 152 -21.54 12.17 -9.10
N ALA A 153 -22.03 11.09 -8.49
CA ALA A 153 -22.36 9.86 -9.21
C ALA A 153 -23.44 10.11 -10.27
N ALA A 154 -24.54 10.73 -9.87
CA ALA A 154 -25.64 11.06 -10.79
C ALA A 154 -25.19 12.01 -11.91
N GLU A 155 -24.32 12.98 -11.62
CA GLU A 155 -23.72 13.87 -12.63
C GLU A 155 -22.88 13.09 -13.65
N ASN A 156 -22.06 12.16 -13.17
CA ASN A 156 -21.21 11.32 -14.03
C ASN A 156 -22.04 10.32 -14.86
N ASP A 157 -23.09 9.73 -14.26
CA ASP A 157 -24.01 8.84 -14.98
C ASP A 157 -24.73 9.59 -16.11
N ALA A 158 -25.21 10.80 -15.85
CA ALA A 158 -25.83 11.64 -16.86
C ALA A 158 -24.87 11.98 -18.02
N LYS A 159 -23.62 12.36 -17.70
CA LYS A 159 -22.59 12.61 -18.73
C LYS A 159 -22.27 11.37 -19.55
N THR A 160 -22.22 10.21 -18.90
CA THR A 160 -21.96 8.93 -19.57
C THR A 160 -23.13 8.56 -20.49
N ALA A 161 -24.36 8.70 -20.02
CA ALA A 161 -25.57 8.46 -20.82
C ALA A 161 -25.62 9.36 -22.04
N GLU A 162 -25.34 10.67 -21.89
CA GLU A 162 -25.28 11.62 -23.01
C GLU A 162 -24.22 11.24 -24.04
N LYS A 163 -23.00 10.85 -23.56
CA LYS A 163 -21.92 10.40 -24.44
C LYS A 163 -22.31 9.16 -25.24
N LEU A 164 -22.92 8.16 -24.55
CA LEU A 164 -23.36 6.93 -25.20
C LEU A 164 -24.50 7.18 -26.18
N GLN A 165 -25.43 8.09 -25.88
CA GLN A 165 -26.51 8.49 -26.78
C GLN A 165 -25.94 9.13 -28.06
N LYS A 166 -25.02 10.10 -27.93
CA LYS A 166 -24.35 10.70 -29.08
C LYS A 166 -23.59 9.67 -29.92
N TYR A 167 -22.92 8.74 -29.28
CA TYR A 167 -22.22 7.65 -29.96
C TYR A 167 -23.22 6.77 -30.73
N LYS A 168 -24.32 6.35 -30.11
CA LYS A 168 -25.37 5.58 -30.76
C LYS A 168 -25.97 6.30 -31.98
N GLU A 169 -26.21 7.60 -31.85
CA GLU A 169 -26.74 8.41 -32.95
C GLU A 169 -25.74 8.57 -34.12
N SER A 170 -24.44 8.39 -33.86
CA SER A 170 -23.41 8.44 -34.91
C SER A 170 -23.23 7.12 -35.67
N LEU A 171 -23.80 6.01 -35.15
CA LEU A 171 -23.70 4.71 -35.79
C LEU A 171 -24.71 4.57 -36.93
N SER A 172 -24.33 3.89 -37.98
CA SER A 172 -25.23 3.47 -39.08
C SER A 172 -26.17 2.37 -38.61
N LYS A 173 -27.24 2.10 -39.36
CA LYS A 173 -28.17 1.00 -39.08
C LYS A 173 -27.53 -0.40 -39.11
N GLU A 174 -26.40 -0.51 -39.78
CA GLU A 174 -25.65 -1.76 -39.94
C GLU A 174 -24.67 -1.99 -38.75
N GLU A 175 -24.37 -0.92 -37.99
CA GLU A 175 -23.48 -0.95 -36.83
C GLU A 175 -24.21 -1.07 -35.47
N ILE A 176 -25.54 -0.92 -35.48
CA ILE A 176 -26.45 -1.11 -34.35
C ILE A 176 -26.99 -2.52 -34.31
#